data_d95d10ee3841a522c207bf48a79c47ee
#
_entry.id   d95d10ee3841a522c207bf48a79c47ee
#
_cell.length_a   1.000
_cell.length_b   1.000
_cell.length_c   1.000
_cell.angle_alpha   90.00
_cell.angle_beta   90.00
_cell.angle_gamma   90.00
#
_symmetry.space_group_name_H-M   'P 1'
#
loop_
_entity.id
_entity.type
_entity.pdbx_description
1 polymer ?
#
loop_
_entity_poly.entity_id
_entity_poly.type
_entity_poly.pdbx_seq_one_letter_code
_entity_poly.pdbx_strand_id
1 'polypeptide(L)'
;MVNIKPDEISAILRQQLSNFNTSAELEEVGTVLQAGDGIARIYGLSNVGSGELVEFENGVKAIALNLEEDNVGAVLMGEGGDIKEGSKVRRTGKIASIKVGEGLVGRVINTLGEPIDGKGPIAGNLYDMPLERKAPGVIFREPVKEPLQTGIKAIDAMIPVGRGQRELIIGDRQTGKTAIAIDTIINQKEFYKAGQPVYCIYVACGQKASTIAGVMKTLSDNGAMDYTVIVAASAADPAPLQFFAPFAGAAIGEFFRDTGRPALIIYDDLSKQAVAYREVSLLLRRPPGREAYPGDVFYLHSRLLERAAKVISKDDVAKNMNDLPDSIKHLVKGGGSLTALPIIETQAGDVSAYIPTNVISITDGQIFLESNLFNAGIRPAINVGISVSRVGGNAQIKSMKKVAGTLKLDQALYREMEAFSKFGGDLDAATKNVLDKGARNVEILKQGQYEPMSVEKQVAIIYLGTQGLISDVPGKRVKEFEEHFLMEMENKMPDLLAEFKKGNLPEDKLKAMVDMAKGLMAQYK
;
A
#
# COMPACT_ATOMS: atom_id res chain seq x y z
N MET A 1 26.85 -14.64 74.84
CA MET A 1 26.42 -13.33 74.28
C MET A 1 27.54 -12.86 73.40
N VAL A 2 27.29 -12.88 72.08
CA VAL A 2 28.27 -12.37 71.09
C VAL A 2 28.16 -10.86 71.10
N ASN A 3 29.21 -10.19 71.61
CA ASN A 3 29.31 -8.74 71.62
C ASN A 3 29.64 -8.26 70.22
N ILE A 4 28.63 -7.87 69.43
CA ILE A 4 28.82 -7.27 68.11
C ILE A 4 29.25 -5.83 68.38
N LYS A 5 30.44 -5.47 67.91
CA LYS A 5 30.93 -4.08 68.01
C LYS A 5 30.15 -3.13 67.12
N PRO A 6 29.84 -1.91 67.60
CA PRO A 6 29.11 -0.90 66.79
C PRO A 6 29.74 -0.60 65.40
N ASP A 7 31.07 -0.74 65.32
CA ASP A 7 31.82 -0.53 64.07
C ASP A 7 31.57 -1.63 63.01
N GLU A 8 31.34 -2.88 63.45
CA GLU A 8 31.00 -3.99 62.54
C GLU A 8 29.57 -3.83 61.97
N ILE A 9 28.64 -3.34 62.77
CA ILE A 9 27.28 -3.01 62.32
C ILE A 9 27.31 -1.87 61.32
N SER A 10 28.13 -0.83 61.62
CA SER A 10 28.30 0.30 60.68
C SER A 10 28.98 -0.10 59.35
N ALA A 11 29.92 -1.04 59.39
CA ALA A 11 30.57 -1.57 58.18
C ALA A 11 29.60 -2.42 57.34
N ILE A 12 28.81 -3.27 57.97
CA ILE A 12 27.78 -4.09 57.29
C ILE A 12 26.69 -3.20 56.71
N LEU A 13 26.22 -2.20 57.42
CA LEU A 13 25.24 -1.23 56.92
C LEU A 13 25.80 -0.40 55.75
N ARG A 14 27.05 0.05 55.79
CA ARG A 14 27.71 0.72 54.67
C ARG A 14 27.88 -0.20 53.48
N GLN A 15 28.24 -1.45 53.70
CA GLN A 15 28.36 -2.45 52.63
C GLN A 15 26.99 -2.80 52.00
N GLN A 16 25.94 -2.91 52.81
CA GLN A 16 24.58 -3.08 52.28
C GLN A 16 24.06 -1.83 51.60
N LEU A 17 24.36 -0.62 52.11
CA LEU A 17 24.02 0.63 51.44
C LEU A 17 24.81 0.87 50.16
N SER A 18 26.07 0.46 50.06
CA SER A 18 26.87 0.55 48.82
C SER A 18 26.48 -0.50 47.78
N ASN A 19 25.91 -1.64 48.21
CA ASN A 19 25.31 -2.65 47.32
C ASN A 19 23.84 -2.36 46.97
N PHE A 20 23.23 -1.37 47.61
CA PHE A 20 21.98 -0.80 47.14
C PHE A 20 22.33 0.04 45.92
N ASN A 21 22.39 -0.59 44.77
CA ASN A 21 22.37 0.11 43.51
C ASN A 21 21.11 0.98 43.48
N THR A 22 21.28 2.26 43.67
CA THR A 22 20.26 3.32 43.56
C THR A 22 19.91 3.62 42.11
N SER A 23 19.99 2.67 41.23
CA SER A 23 19.22 2.55 40.02
C SER A 23 18.08 1.54 40.23
N ALA A 24 17.30 1.69 41.27
CA ALA A 24 15.90 1.37 41.14
C ALA A 24 15.38 2.39 40.13
N GLU A 25 15.35 2.07 38.84
CA GLU A 25 14.37 2.63 37.94
C GLU A 25 13.07 2.42 38.69
N LEU A 26 12.51 3.50 39.24
CA LEU A 26 11.17 3.48 39.81
C LEU A 26 10.27 3.15 38.60
N GLU A 27 10.01 1.84 38.42
CA GLU A 27 9.02 1.39 37.46
C GLU A 27 7.72 2.09 37.86
N GLU A 28 7.32 3.07 37.06
CA GLU A 28 6.08 3.77 37.31
C GLU A 28 4.94 2.79 37.04
N VAL A 29 4.24 2.41 38.10
CA VAL A 29 3.17 1.42 38.08
C VAL A 29 1.84 2.12 38.21
N GLY A 30 1.00 1.96 37.20
CA GLY A 30 -0.40 2.40 37.20
C GLY A 30 -1.35 1.30 37.67
N THR A 31 -2.58 1.72 37.93
CA THR A 31 -3.70 0.81 38.27
C THR A 31 -4.85 1.01 37.30
N VAL A 32 -5.40 -0.08 36.78
CA VAL A 32 -6.55 -0.05 35.88
C VAL A 32 -7.79 0.41 36.65
N LEU A 33 -8.41 1.49 36.15
CA LEU A 33 -9.69 2.01 36.63
C LEU A 33 -10.88 1.33 35.95
N GLN A 34 -10.71 1.05 34.65
CA GLN A 34 -11.74 0.45 33.81
C GLN A 34 -11.06 -0.28 32.66
N ALA A 35 -11.50 -1.48 32.32
CA ALA A 35 -11.08 -2.21 31.13
C ALA A 35 -12.30 -2.81 30.43
N GLY A 36 -12.26 -2.87 29.09
CA GLY A 36 -13.31 -3.47 28.26
C GLY A 36 -13.15 -3.03 26.81
N ASP A 37 -13.66 -3.85 25.89
CA ASP A 37 -13.72 -3.57 24.44
C ASP A 37 -12.38 -3.14 23.79
N GLY A 38 -11.28 -3.72 24.27
CA GLY A 38 -9.94 -3.45 23.74
C GLY A 38 -9.30 -2.14 24.24
N ILE A 39 -9.86 -1.50 25.28
CA ILE A 39 -9.27 -0.32 25.92
C ILE A 39 -9.10 -0.54 27.42
N ALA A 40 -8.17 0.21 28.01
CA ALA A 40 -8.02 0.35 29.45
C ALA A 40 -7.85 1.82 29.84
N ARG A 41 -8.51 2.24 30.94
CA ARG A 41 -8.25 3.52 31.60
C ARG A 41 -7.40 3.26 32.83
N ILE A 42 -6.28 3.95 32.92
CA ILE A 42 -5.21 3.64 33.89
C ILE A 42 -4.93 4.90 34.70
N TYR A 43 -4.86 4.76 36.00
CA TYR A 43 -4.45 5.80 36.94
C TYR A 43 -2.98 5.62 37.33
N GLY A 44 -2.25 6.71 37.50
CA GLY A 44 -0.92 6.71 38.13
C GLY A 44 0.27 6.61 37.21
N LEU A 45 0.09 6.68 35.87
CA LEU A 45 1.17 6.75 34.88
C LEU A 45 1.47 8.21 34.49
N SER A 46 1.89 9.04 35.43
CA SER A 46 1.99 10.51 35.25
C SER A 46 3.03 10.95 34.20
N ASN A 47 4.06 10.14 33.98
CA ASN A 47 5.15 10.47 33.05
C ASN A 47 5.08 9.67 31.72
N VAL A 48 3.98 8.94 31.48
CA VAL A 48 3.85 8.18 30.23
C VAL A 48 3.70 9.12 29.03
N GLY A 49 4.41 8.81 27.95
CA GLY A 49 4.30 9.56 26.69
C GLY A 49 3.18 9.05 25.79
N SER A 50 2.64 9.91 24.94
CA SER A 50 1.69 9.47 23.89
C SER A 50 2.40 8.53 22.92
N GLY A 51 1.77 7.38 22.61
CA GLY A 51 2.36 6.34 21.77
C GLY A 51 3.32 5.40 22.51
N GLU A 52 3.52 5.59 23.81
CA GLU A 52 4.35 4.71 24.63
C GLU A 52 3.65 3.38 24.88
N LEU A 53 4.43 2.30 24.84
CA LEU A 53 4.00 0.96 25.23
C LEU A 53 3.93 0.86 26.76
N VAL A 54 2.83 0.35 27.26
CA VAL A 54 2.65 -0.07 28.66
C VAL A 54 2.38 -1.58 28.69
N GLU A 55 2.74 -2.24 29.77
CA GLU A 55 2.63 -3.69 29.91
C GLU A 55 1.88 -4.06 31.17
N PHE A 56 0.89 -4.94 31.05
CA PHE A 56 0.11 -5.48 32.14
C PHE A 56 0.81 -6.66 32.78
N GLU A 57 0.45 -7.00 34.03
CA GLU A 57 1.02 -8.14 34.76
C GLU A 57 0.89 -9.49 34.05
N ASN A 58 -0.14 -9.65 33.21
CA ASN A 58 -0.36 -10.83 32.39
C ASN A 58 0.45 -10.84 31.08
N GLY A 59 1.32 -9.83 30.83
CA GLY A 59 2.14 -9.70 29.64
C GLY A 59 1.43 -9.05 28.44
N VAL A 60 0.15 -8.73 28.54
CA VAL A 60 -0.56 -7.99 27.48
C VAL A 60 0.02 -6.58 27.40
N LYS A 61 0.27 -6.12 26.16
CA LYS A 61 0.76 -4.76 25.89
C LYS A 61 -0.37 -3.85 25.47
N ALA A 62 -0.25 -2.58 25.81
CA ALA A 62 -1.15 -1.54 25.34
C ALA A 62 -0.37 -0.30 24.92
N ILE A 63 -0.99 0.55 24.10
CA ILE A 63 -0.42 1.82 23.65
C ILE A 63 -1.20 2.97 24.31
N ALA A 64 -0.50 3.85 25.01
CA ALA A 64 -1.07 5.05 25.61
C ALA A 64 -1.45 6.06 24.51
N LEU A 65 -2.74 6.38 24.37
CA LEU A 65 -3.24 7.30 23.33
C LEU A 65 -3.86 8.57 23.89
N ASN A 66 -4.63 8.49 24.99
CA ASN A 66 -5.20 9.65 25.66
C ASN A 66 -4.45 9.90 26.94
N LEU A 67 -3.89 11.09 27.07
CA LEU A 67 -3.25 11.55 28.29
C LEU A 67 -4.15 12.61 28.92
N GLU A 68 -4.89 12.24 29.97
CA GLU A 68 -5.76 13.11 30.74
C GLU A 68 -5.09 13.45 32.07
N GLU A 69 -5.59 14.47 32.77
CA GLU A 69 -5.00 14.91 34.03
C GLU A 69 -4.98 13.80 35.10
N ASP A 70 -6.05 13.01 35.19
CA ASP A 70 -6.25 12.00 36.20
C ASP A 70 -6.03 10.55 35.71
N ASN A 71 -5.99 10.34 34.40
CA ASN A 71 -5.90 8.99 33.85
C ASN A 71 -5.29 8.96 32.44
N VAL A 72 -4.86 7.76 32.06
CA VAL A 72 -4.34 7.45 30.73
C VAL A 72 -5.29 6.48 30.05
N GLY A 73 -5.78 6.83 28.88
CA GLY A 73 -6.50 5.93 27.99
C GLY A 73 -5.53 5.15 27.13
N ALA A 74 -5.47 3.84 27.32
CA ALA A 74 -4.61 2.95 26.55
C ALA A 74 -5.43 1.96 25.72
N VAL A 75 -4.94 1.61 24.54
CA VAL A 75 -5.54 0.61 23.64
C VAL A 75 -4.77 -0.70 23.73
N LEU A 76 -5.49 -1.79 23.97
CA LEU A 76 -4.89 -3.11 24.15
C LEU A 76 -4.44 -3.68 22.80
N MET A 77 -3.21 -4.17 22.75
CA MET A 77 -2.61 -4.81 21.60
C MET A 77 -2.71 -6.34 21.67
N GLY A 78 -3.82 -6.85 22.19
CA GLY A 78 -4.08 -8.29 22.35
C GLY A 78 -5.43 -8.53 23.02
N GLU A 79 -5.71 -9.80 23.33
CA GLU A 79 -6.90 -10.18 24.07
C GLU A 79 -6.80 -9.69 25.54
N GLY A 80 -7.73 -8.84 25.93
CA GLY A 80 -7.77 -8.22 27.26
C GLY A 80 -8.66 -8.93 28.27
N GLY A 81 -9.10 -10.16 28.01
CA GLY A 81 -10.10 -10.86 28.83
C GLY A 81 -9.75 -11.03 30.31
N ASP A 82 -8.47 -11.06 30.63
CA ASP A 82 -7.97 -11.22 32.03
C ASP A 82 -7.66 -9.88 32.70
N ILE A 83 -7.76 -8.77 32.00
CA ILE A 83 -7.49 -7.42 32.53
C ILE A 83 -8.76 -6.92 33.21
N LYS A 84 -8.64 -6.61 34.51
CA LYS A 84 -9.74 -6.18 35.37
C LYS A 84 -9.41 -4.86 36.06
N GLU A 85 -10.44 -4.23 36.64
CA GLU A 85 -10.25 -3.13 37.55
C GLU A 85 -9.32 -3.53 38.69
N GLY A 86 -8.35 -2.67 38.99
CA GLY A 86 -7.30 -2.95 39.99
C GLY A 86 -6.06 -3.66 39.43
N SER A 87 -6.08 -4.19 38.19
CA SER A 87 -4.88 -4.78 37.59
C SER A 87 -3.74 -3.77 37.51
N LYS A 88 -2.50 -4.25 37.66
CA LYS A 88 -1.32 -3.39 37.59
C LYS A 88 -0.79 -3.29 36.17
N VAL A 89 -0.31 -2.11 35.85
CA VAL A 89 0.28 -1.77 34.55
C VAL A 89 1.59 -1.05 34.78
N ARG A 90 2.64 -1.46 34.08
CA ARG A 90 3.93 -0.81 34.15
C ARG A 90 4.23 -0.06 32.88
N ARG A 91 4.93 1.03 33.01
CA ARG A 91 5.49 1.80 31.93
C ARG A 91 6.71 1.08 31.34
N THR A 92 6.88 1.09 30.01
CA THR A 92 8.05 0.47 29.38
C THR A 92 9.13 1.48 28.99
N GLY A 93 8.80 2.78 28.93
CA GLY A 93 9.68 3.82 28.42
C GLY A 93 9.98 3.72 26.92
N LYS A 94 9.30 2.84 26.19
CA LYS A 94 9.52 2.59 24.76
C LYS A 94 8.30 2.98 23.95
N ILE A 95 8.52 3.65 22.82
CA ILE A 95 7.48 3.91 21.84
C ILE A 95 7.09 2.59 21.15
N ALA A 96 5.79 2.44 20.84
CA ALA A 96 5.26 1.29 20.16
C ALA A 96 6.00 1.02 18.85
N SER A 97 6.60 -0.15 18.73
CA SER A 97 7.48 -0.52 17.62
C SER A 97 7.21 -1.95 17.18
N ILE A 98 7.53 -2.24 15.92
CA ILE A 98 7.48 -3.58 15.34
C ILE A 98 8.90 -4.02 14.95
N LYS A 99 9.18 -5.32 15.08
CA LYS A 99 10.43 -5.93 14.61
C LYS A 99 10.41 -6.12 13.11
N VAL A 100 11.34 -5.49 12.39
CA VAL A 100 11.40 -5.51 10.93
C VAL A 100 12.77 -5.95 10.44
N GLY A 101 12.81 -6.71 9.36
CA GLY A 101 14.03 -7.18 8.72
C GLY A 101 13.73 -7.99 7.46
N GLU A 102 14.77 -8.42 6.78
CA GLU A 102 14.63 -9.22 5.54
C GLU A 102 13.94 -10.57 5.76
N GLY A 103 14.05 -11.12 6.97
CA GLY A 103 13.38 -12.37 7.33
C GLY A 103 11.85 -12.32 7.32
N LEU A 104 11.25 -11.12 7.22
CA LEU A 104 9.80 -10.96 7.04
C LEU A 104 9.33 -11.29 5.62
N VAL A 105 10.21 -11.23 4.63
CA VAL A 105 9.85 -11.51 3.23
C VAL A 105 9.38 -12.96 3.10
N GLY A 106 8.26 -13.18 2.45
CA GLY A 106 7.62 -14.50 2.31
C GLY A 106 6.77 -14.93 3.51
N ARG A 107 6.61 -14.06 4.52
CA ARG A 107 5.89 -14.36 5.75
C ARG A 107 4.53 -13.65 5.83
N VAL A 108 3.65 -14.24 6.62
CA VAL A 108 2.39 -13.63 7.05
C VAL A 108 2.48 -13.36 8.55
N ILE A 109 2.29 -12.10 8.91
CA ILE A 109 2.40 -11.64 10.30
C ILE A 109 1.14 -10.89 10.73
N ASN A 110 0.95 -10.80 12.05
CA ASN A 110 -0.08 -9.93 12.63
C ASN A 110 0.43 -8.48 12.80
N THR A 111 -0.40 -7.61 13.34
CA THR A 111 -0.08 -6.19 13.61
C THR A 111 1.12 -6.02 14.57
N LEU A 112 1.39 -6.99 15.42
CA LEU A 112 2.52 -6.98 16.38
C LEU A 112 3.84 -7.47 15.77
N GLY A 113 3.83 -7.94 14.52
CA GLY A 113 4.99 -8.53 13.85
C GLY A 113 5.21 -10.01 14.16
N GLU A 114 4.25 -10.67 14.79
CA GLU A 114 4.31 -12.09 15.10
C GLU A 114 3.87 -12.92 13.89
N PRO A 115 4.62 -13.99 13.55
CA PRO A 115 4.25 -14.85 12.43
C PRO A 115 3.00 -15.66 12.73
N ILE A 116 2.05 -15.67 11.78
CA ILE A 116 0.78 -16.42 11.88
C ILE A 116 0.63 -17.45 10.75
N ASP A 117 1.69 -17.69 9.99
CA ASP A 117 1.75 -18.59 8.83
C ASP A 117 2.16 -20.02 9.16
N GLY A 118 2.39 -20.34 10.44
CA GLY A 118 2.82 -21.65 10.89
C GLY A 118 4.25 -22.05 10.53
N LYS A 119 5.06 -21.12 9.96
CA LYS A 119 6.44 -21.39 9.53
C LYS A 119 7.49 -21.17 10.64
N GLY A 120 7.06 -21.03 11.88
CA GLY A 120 7.95 -20.80 13.03
C GLY A 120 8.48 -19.36 13.13
N PRO A 121 9.43 -19.09 14.01
CA PRO A 121 9.97 -17.76 14.27
C PRO A 121 10.59 -17.12 13.01
N ILE A 122 10.61 -15.79 12.98
CA ILE A 122 11.24 -15.04 11.88
C ILE A 122 12.76 -15.10 12.05
N ALA A 123 13.45 -15.52 11.00
CA ALA A 123 14.91 -15.65 10.99
C ALA A 123 15.60 -14.33 10.60
N GLY A 124 16.88 -14.23 10.92
CA GLY A 124 17.74 -13.12 10.53
C GLY A 124 17.75 -11.95 11.51
N ASN A 125 18.37 -10.85 11.10
CA ASN A 125 18.46 -9.64 11.90
C ASN A 125 17.14 -8.88 11.86
N LEU A 126 16.63 -8.54 13.02
CA LEU A 126 15.40 -7.75 13.17
C LEU A 126 15.71 -6.44 13.89
N TYR A 127 15.14 -5.38 13.41
CA TYR A 127 15.35 -4.00 13.86
C TYR A 127 14.05 -3.43 14.38
N ASP A 128 14.11 -2.65 15.47
CA ASP A 128 12.94 -1.98 16.03
C ASP A 128 12.56 -0.76 15.15
N MET A 129 11.38 -0.83 14.54
CA MET A 129 10.82 0.25 13.74
C MET A 129 9.57 0.81 14.42
N PRO A 130 9.49 2.12 14.72
CA PRO A 130 8.30 2.71 15.32
C PRO A 130 7.07 2.53 14.45
N LEU A 131 5.93 2.20 15.06
CA LEU A 131 4.64 2.13 14.35
C LEU A 131 4.24 3.51 13.83
N GLU A 132 4.34 4.55 14.65
CA GLU A 132 4.15 5.93 14.25
C GLU A 132 5.49 6.65 14.13
N ARG A 133 5.69 7.28 12.97
CA ARG A 133 6.91 8.03 12.64
C ARG A 133 6.56 9.18 11.72
N LYS A 134 7.23 10.32 11.89
CA LYS A 134 7.08 11.44 10.97
C LYS A 134 7.59 11.10 9.58
N ALA A 135 6.84 11.51 8.57
CA ALA A 135 7.25 11.37 7.17
C ALA A 135 8.57 12.11 6.89
N PRO A 136 9.35 11.67 5.87
CA PRO A 136 10.54 12.39 5.44
C PRO A 136 10.21 13.85 5.10
N GLY A 137 11.00 14.79 5.63
CA GLY A 137 10.89 16.21 5.31
C GLY A 137 11.20 16.51 3.83
N VAL A 138 10.86 17.70 3.37
CA VAL A 138 10.97 18.10 1.95
C VAL A 138 12.38 17.93 1.38
N ILE A 139 13.42 18.27 2.15
CA ILE A 139 14.82 18.19 1.71
C ILE A 139 15.32 16.76 1.52
N PHE A 140 14.62 15.77 2.07
CA PHE A 140 14.98 14.35 1.97
C PHE A 140 14.24 13.63 0.84
N ARG A 141 13.42 14.33 0.05
CA ARG A 141 12.64 13.77 -1.04
C ARG A 141 13.20 14.16 -2.40
N GLU A 142 13.01 13.26 -3.35
CA GLU A 142 13.21 13.53 -4.77
C GLU A 142 11.88 13.47 -5.55
N PRO A 143 11.78 14.20 -6.67
CA PRO A 143 10.62 14.07 -7.56
C PRO A 143 10.47 12.64 -8.09
N VAL A 144 9.22 12.17 -8.16
CA VAL A 144 8.88 10.86 -8.72
C VAL A 144 9.08 10.89 -10.24
N LYS A 145 9.99 10.03 -10.74
CA LYS A 145 10.35 9.94 -12.18
C LYS A 145 10.48 8.49 -12.67
N GLU A 146 10.56 7.53 -11.76
CA GLU A 146 10.71 6.11 -12.08
C GLU A 146 9.33 5.45 -12.12
N PRO A 147 8.99 4.72 -13.21
CA PRO A 147 7.71 4.03 -13.26
C PRO A 147 7.65 2.86 -12.28
N LEU A 148 6.49 2.67 -11.64
CA LEU A 148 6.08 1.42 -11.05
C LEU A 148 5.15 0.73 -12.03
N GLN A 149 5.63 -0.28 -12.73
CA GLN A 149 4.81 -1.01 -13.71
C GLN A 149 3.79 -1.87 -12.99
N THR A 150 2.51 -1.59 -13.22
CA THR A 150 1.42 -2.38 -12.63
C THR A 150 1.14 -3.65 -13.42
N GLY A 151 1.53 -3.69 -14.68
CA GLY A 151 1.20 -4.77 -15.61
C GLY A 151 -0.23 -4.68 -16.16
N ILE A 152 -0.96 -3.63 -15.81
CA ILE A 152 -2.34 -3.40 -16.24
C ILE A 152 -2.34 -2.32 -17.32
N LYS A 153 -2.68 -2.71 -18.56
CA LYS A 153 -2.64 -1.84 -19.75
C LYS A 153 -3.31 -0.48 -19.52
N ALA A 154 -4.51 -0.50 -18.95
CA ALA A 154 -5.30 0.72 -18.73
C ALA A 154 -4.63 1.68 -17.73
N ILE A 155 -3.95 1.15 -16.70
CA ILE A 155 -3.26 1.95 -15.68
C ILE A 155 -1.95 2.48 -16.23
N ASP A 156 -1.07 1.59 -16.69
CA ASP A 156 0.27 1.95 -17.16
C ASP A 156 0.24 2.93 -18.34
N ALA A 157 -0.81 2.87 -19.18
CA ALA A 157 -0.99 3.76 -20.31
C ALA A 157 -1.62 5.11 -19.97
N MET A 158 -2.64 5.15 -19.11
CA MET A 158 -3.48 6.34 -18.92
C MET A 158 -3.40 6.98 -17.53
N ILE A 159 -3.03 6.20 -16.51
CA ILE A 159 -2.97 6.61 -15.10
C ILE A 159 -1.68 6.05 -14.48
N PRO A 160 -0.50 6.38 -15.03
CA PRO A 160 0.73 5.74 -14.62
C PRO A 160 1.10 6.05 -13.18
N VAL A 161 1.64 5.05 -12.50
CA VAL A 161 2.08 5.13 -11.11
C VAL A 161 3.61 5.17 -11.09
N GLY A 162 4.17 6.08 -10.30
CA GLY A 162 5.62 6.20 -10.11
C GLY A 162 6.09 5.68 -8.75
N ARG A 163 7.34 5.28 -8.68
CA ARG A 163 7.98 4.83 -7.43
C ARG A 163 8.10 5.97 -6.43
N GLY A 164 7.41 5.83 -5.30
CA GLY A 164 7.29 6.87 -4.27
C GLY A 164 5.99 7.67 -4.33
N GLN A 165 5.09 7.36 -5.28
CA GLN A 165 3.78 7.97 -5.43
C GLN A 165 2.75 7.31 -4.51
N ARG A 166 1.70 8.06 -4.18
CA ARG A 166 0.48 7.57 -3.51
C ARG A 166 -0.66 7.62 -4.50
N GLU A 167 -1.11 6.47 -4.98
CA GLU A 167 -2.22 6.38 -5.94
C GLU A 167 -3.38 5.62 -5.32
N LEU A 168 -4.51 6.28 -5.16
CA LEU A 168 -5.71 5.72 -4.55
C LEU A 168 -6.43 4.77 -5.51
N ILE A 169 -6.82 3.59 -5.04
CA ILE A 169 -7.75 2.70 -5.74
C ILE A 169 -9.10 2.81 -5.04
N ILE A 170 -10.10 3.32 -5.74
CA ILE A 170 -11.40 3.65 -5.15
C ILE A 170 -12.56 3.08 -5.99
N GLY A 171 -13.59 2.60 -5.33
CA GLY A 171 -14.79 2.08 -5.99
C GLY A 171 -15.66 1.24 -5.05
N ASP A 172 -16.82 0.83 -5.53
CA ASP A 172 -17.76 0.01 -4.77
C ASP A 172 -17.24 -1.41 -4.49
N ARG A 173 -17.96 -2.14 -3.65
CA ARG A 173 -17.64 -3.56 -3.40
C ARG A 173 -17.61 -4.37 -4.70
N GLN A 174 -16.67 -5.32 -4.76
CA GLN A 174 -16.56 -6.28 -5.87
C GLN A 174 -16.32 -5.66 -7.26
N THR A 175 -15.79 -4.44 -7.33
CA THR A 175 -15.42 -3.79 -8.61
C THR A 175 -14.00 -4.13 -9.09
N GLY A 176 -13.26 -4.98 -8.35
CA GLY A 176 -11.91 -5.41 -8.73
C GLY A 176 -10.76 -4.63 -8.08
N LYS A 177 -11.00 -3.85 -7.02
CA LYS A 177 -9.94 -3.08 -6.32
C LYS A 177 -8.77 -3.95 -5.86
N THR A 178 -9.06 -5.02 -5.11
CA THR A 178 -8.06 -5.98 -4.64
C THR A 178 -7.36 -6.70 -5.79
N ALA A 179 -8.07 -6.98 -6.89
CA ALA A 179 -7.48 -7.61 -8.07
C ALA A 179 -6.37 -6.75 -8.69
N ILE A 180 -6.62 -5.45 -8.86
CA ILE A 180 -5.60 -4.48 -9.34
C ILE A 180 -4.37 -4.49 -8.44
N ALA A 181 -4.58 -4.49 -7.12
CA ALA A 181 -3.48 -4.52 -6.16
C ALA A 181 -2.65 -5.81 -6.27
N ILE A 182 -3.32 -6.97 -6.37
CA ILE A 182 -2.65 -8.27 -6.50
C ILE A 182 -1.91 -8.35 -7.84
N ASP A 183 -2.51 -7.93 -8.95
CA ASP A 183 -1.86 -7.91 -10.27
C ASP A 183 -0.62 -7.04 -10.27
N THR A 184 -0.67 -5.89 -9.59
CA THR A 184 0.50 -5.02 -9.42
C THR A 184 1.62 -5.71 -8.66
N ILE A 185 1.31 -6.48 -7.60
CA ILE A 185 2.31 -7.27 -6.87
C ILE A 185 2.87 -8.38 -7.76
N ILE A 186 2.03 -9.14 -8.44
CA ILE A 186 2.46 -10.24 -9.32
C ILE A 186 3.40 -9.73 -10.43
N ASN A 187 3.13 -8.54 -10.97
CA ASN A 187 3.95 -7.94 -12.03
C ASN A 187 5.38 -7.62 -11.58
N GLN A 188 5.64 -7.47 -10.28
CA GLN A 188 7.00 -7.22 -9.77
C GLN A 188 7.92 -8.45 -9.85
N LYS A 189 7.39 -9.62 -10.21
CA LYS A 189 8.16 -10.88 -10.35
C LYS A 189 9.33 -10.77 -11.35
N GLU A 190 9.15 -10.03 -12.44
CA GLU A 190 10.22 -9.84 -13.42
C GLU A 190 11.41 -9.04 -12.84
N PHE A 191 11.11 -8.00 -12.06
CA PHE A 191 12.15 -7.22 -11.38
C PHE A 191 12.86 -8.04 -10.31
N TYR A 192 12.13 -8.89 -9.58
CA TYR A 192 12.73 -9.81 -8.62
C TYR A 192 13.69 -10.79 -9.29
N LYS A 193 13.29 -11.43 -10.39
CA LYS A 193 14.15 -12.34 -11.18
C LYS A 193 15.36 -11.64 -11.79
N ALA A 194 15.25 -10.36 -12.12
CA ALA A 194 16.35 -9.55 -12.64
C ALA A 194 17.32 -9.06 -11.53
N GLY A 195 17.13 -9.47 -10.28
CA GLY A 195 17.97 -9.05 -9.15
C GLY A 195 17.75 -7.61 -8.68
N GLN A 196 16.64 -6.99 -9.08
CA GLN A 196 16.23 -5.64 -8.69
C GLN A 196 14.82 -5.68 -8.05
N PRO A 197 14.63 -6.39 -6.93
CA PRO A 197 13.30 -6.60 -6.36
C PRO A 197 12.64 -5.30 -5.93
N VAL A 198 11.34 -5.21 -6.17
CA VAL A 198 10.45 -4.29 -5.46
C VAL A 198 9.81 -5.10 -4.34
N TYR A 199 10.12 -4.76 -3.10
CA TYR A 199 9.54 -5.44 -1.94
C TYR A 199 8.11 -5.02 -1.74
N CYS A 200 7.20 -5.98 -1.72
CA CYS A 200 5.77 -5.72 -1.62
C CYS A 200 5.27 -5.98 -0.20
N ILE A 201 4.43 -5.10 0.30
CA ILE A 201 3.76 -5.25 1.59
C ILE A 201 2.25 -5.18 1.32
N TYR A 202 1.55 -6.29 1.59
CA TYR A 202 0.09 -6.32 1.53
C TYR A 202 -0.48 -6.26 2.93
N VAL A 203 -1.20 -5.18 3.24
CA VAL A 203 -1.84 -4.97 4.53
C VAL A 203 -3.33 -5.27 4.39
N ALA A 204 -3.77 -6.39 4.97
CA ALA A 204 -5.18 -6.75 5.09
C ALA A 204 -5.74 -6.13 6.37
N CYS A 205 -6.61 -5.14 6.24
CA CYS A 205 -7.20 -4.44 7.36
C CYS A 205 -8.70 -4.74 7.46
N GLY A 206 -9.13 -5.41 8.54
CA GLY A 206 -10.53 -5.73 8.80
C GLY A 206 -11.18 -6.65 7.75
N GLN A 207 -10.39 -7.46 7.06
CA GLN A 207 -10.88 -8.42 6.08
C GLN A 207 -11.24 -9.77 6.70
N LYS A 208 -12.08 -10.53 6.02
CA LYS A 208 -12.38 -11.91 6.45
C LYS A 208 -11.12 -12.78 6.30
N ALA A 209 -10.87 -13.66 7.27
CA ALA A 209 -9.73 -14.58 7.23
C ALA A 209 -9.68 -15.43 5.95
N SER A 210 -10.83 -15.84 5.42
CA SER A 210 -10.92 -16.55 4.14
C SER A 210 -10.45 -15.72 2.95
N THR A 211 -10.69 -14.40 2.95
CA THR A 211 -10.21 -13.49 1.90
C THR A 211 -8.68 -13.37 1.97
N ILE A 212 -8.14 -13.20 3.18
CA ILE A 212 -6.68 -13.12 3.42
C ILE A 212 -6.00 -14.41 2.95
N ALA A 213 -6.56 -15.57 3.30
CA ALA A 213 -6.07 -16.88 2.84
C ALA A 213 -6.11 -17.01 1.31
N GLY A 214 -7.16 -16.49 0.67
CA GLY A 214 -7.28 -16.45 -0.80
C GLY A 214 -6.20 -15.60 -1.44
N VAL A 215 -5.92 -14.42 -0.91
CA VAL A 215 -4.84 -13.54 -1.38
C VAL A 215 -3.48 -14.21 -1.21
N MET A 216 -3.19 -14.77 -0.03
CA MET A 216 -1.95 -15.49 0.24
C MET A 216 -1.75 -16.64 -0.77
N LYS A 217 -2.79 -17.43 -1.02
CA LYS A 217 -2.75 -18.52 -1.99
C LYS A 217 -2.46 -17.99 -3.39
N THR A 218 -3.17 -16.96 -3.85
CA THR A 218 -2.97 -16.37 -5.18
C THR A 218 -1.55 -15.85 -5.36
N LEU A 219 -0.99 -15.14 -4.38
CA LEU A 219 0.39 -14.67 -4.42
C LEU A 219 1.39 -15.82 -4.43
N SER A 220 1.13 -16.89 -3.65
CA SER A 220 1.97 -18.09 -3.61
C SER A 220 1.94 -18.84 -4.94
N ASP A 221 0.77 -19.08 -5.50
CA ASP A 221 0.59 -19.80 -6.78
C ASP A 221 1.30 -19.09 -7.95
N ASN A 222 1.40 -17.75 -7.87
CA ASN A 222 2.12 -16.92 -8.83
C ASN A 222 3.61 -16.70 -8.49
N GLY A 223 4.11 -17.25 -7.37
CA GLY A 223 5.50 -17.06 -6.92
C GLY A 223 5.81 -15.64 -6.47
N ALA A 224 4.78 -14.87 -6.08
CA ALA A 224 4.93 -13.48 -5.63
C ALA A 224 5.24 -13.38 -4.12
N MET A 225 5.07 -14.47 -3.37
CA MET A 225 5.43 -14.49 -1.94
C MET A 225 6.95 -14.34 -1.72
N ASP A 226 7.79 -14.69 -2.69
CA ASP A 226 9.26 -14.60 -2.57
C ASP A 226 9.76 -13.17 -2.34
N TYR A 227 8.95 -12.16 -2.61
CA TYR A 227 9.27 -10.74 -2.41
C TYR A 227 8.14 -9.96 -1.70
N THR A 228 7.18 -10.66 -1.10
CA THR A 228 6.00 -10.06 -0.46
C THR A 228 5.92 -10.39 1.02
N VAL A 229 5.51 -9.41 1.83
CA VAL A 229 5.13 -9.57 3.24
C VAL A 229 3.63 -9.31 3.35
N ILE A 230 2.91 -10.16 4.07
CA ILE A 230 1.49 -9.94 4.37
C ILE A 230 1.36 -9.56 5.84
N VAL A 231 0.76 -8.40 6.11
CA VAL A 231 0.35 -7.97 7.46
C VAL A 231 -1.16 -8.16 7.57
N ALA A 232 -1.59 -9.03 8.43
CA ALA A 232 -2.99 -9.40 8.55
C ALA A 232 -3.59 -8.94 9.88
N ALA A 233 -4.64 -8.13 9.80
CA ALA A 233 -5.58 -7.83 10.87
C ALA A 233 -6.98 -8.18 10.37
N SER A 234 -7.51 -9.31 10.83
CA SER A 234 -8.79 -9.83 10.36
C SER A 234 -9.97 -9.05 10.95
N ALA A 235 -11.15 -9.25 10.41
CA ALA A 235 -12.37 -8.65 10.96
C ALA A 235 -12.76 -9.22 12.34
N ALA A 236 -12.14 -10.33 12.77
CA ALA A 236 -12.34 -10.91 14.09
C ALA A 236 -11.37 -10.35 15.14
N ASP A 237 -10.32 -9.66 14.69
CA ASP A 237 -9.35 -9.06 15.61
C ASP A 237 -9.91 -7.78 16.26
N PRO A 238 -9.50 -7.45 17.48
CA PRO A 238 -9.90 -6.21 18.15
C PRO A 238 -9.62 -4.96 17.31
N ALA A 239 -10.46 -3.93 17.41
CA ALA A 239 -10.34 -2.70 16.65
C ALA A 239 -8.95 -2.03 16.73
N PRO A 240 -8.24 -2.01 17.89
CA PRO A 240 -6.87 -1.50 17.94
C PRO A 240 -5.90 -2.18 16.97
N LEU A 241 -5.97 -3.51 16.85
CA LEU A 241 -5.09 -4.24 15.92
C LEU A 241 -5.40 -3.90 14.46
N GLN A 242 -6.68 -3.76 14.11
CA GLN A 242 -7.08 -3.32 12.77
C GLN A 242 -6.63 -1.88 12.47
N PHE A 243 -6.70 -1.00 13.47
CA PHE A 243 -6.28 0.39 13.37
C PHE A 243 -4.77 0.52 13.13
N PHE A 244 -3.94 -0.25 13.87
CA PHE A 244 -2.48 -0.17 13.78
C PHE A 244 -1.87 -0.99 12.63
N ALA A 245 -2.59 -1.93 12.03
CA ALA A 245 -2.05 -2.78 10.95
C ALA A 245 -1.46 -1.98 9.77
N PRO A 246 -2.08 -0.90 9.26
CA PRO A 246 -1.48 -0.07 8.22
C PRO A 246 -0.18 0.61 8.67
N PHE A 247 -0.06 1.00 9.93
CA PHE A 247 1.16 1.59 10.48
C PHE A 247 2.28 0.56 10.60
N ALA A 248 1.95 -0.69 10.99
CA ALA A 248 2.89 -1.80 11.00
C ALA A 248 3.43 -2.10 9.59
N GLY A 249 2.53 -2.15 8.60
CA GLY A 249 2.93 -2.29 7.20
C GLY A 249 3.80 -1.14 6.71
N ALA A 250 3.46 0.11 7.07
CA ALA A 250 4.27 1.28 6.73
C ALA A 250 5.68 1.20 7.32
N ALA A 251 5.83 0.77 8.57
CA ALA A 251 7.14 0.58 9.21
C ALA A 251 8.01 -0.44 8.46
N ILE A 252 7.41 -1.53 7.95
CA ILE A 252 8.10 -2.52 7.12
C ILE A 252 8.52 -1.89 5.78
N GLY A 253 7.63 -1.17 5.12
CA GLY A 253 7.93 -0.49 3.86
C GLY A 253 9.03 0.57 4.00
N GLU A 254 9.03 1.30 5.11
CA GLU A 254 10.07 2.28 5.42
C GLU A 254 11.45 1.66 5.63
N PHE A 255 11.53 0.48 6.22
CA PHE A 255 12.80 -0.23 6.35
C PHE A 255 13.46 -0.46 4.97
N PHE A 256 12.71 -0.92 3.99
CA PHE A 256 13.23 -1.09 2.63
C PHE A 256 13.55 0.25 1.98
N ARG A 257 12.66 1.25 2.09
CA ARG A 257 12.87 2.61 1.57
C ARG A 257 14.15 3.24 2.13
N ASP A 258 14.31 3.22 3.46
CA ASP A 258 15.42 3.90 4.14
C ASP A 258 16.76 3.19 3.95
N THR A 259 16.73 1.90 3.57
CA THR A 259 17.92 1.13 3.18
C THR A 259 18.22 1.20 1.68
N GLY A 260 17.62 2.14 0.94
CA GLY A 260 17.90 2.42 -0.47
C GLY A 260 17.20 1.50 -1.46
N ARG A 261 16.17 0.77 -1.04
CA ARG A 261 15.45 -0.21 -1.87
C ARG A 261 14.04 0.26 -2.21
N PRO A 262 13.50 -0.12 -3.38
CA PRO A 262 12.10 0.17 -3.71
C PRO A 262 11.15 -0.77 -2.97
N ALA A 263 10.09 -0.20 -2.41
CA ALA A 263 8.99 -0.93 -1.80
C ALA A 263 7.64 -0.45 -2.33
N LEU A 264 6.68 -1.37 -2.36
CA LEU A 264 5.28 -1.14 -2.69
C LEU A 264 4.42 -1.58 -1.52
N ILE A 265 3.55 -0.70 -1.04
CA ILE A 265 2.59 -1.04 0.02
C ILE A 265 1.16 -0.91 -0.47
N ILE A 266 0.37 -1.93 -0.22
CA ILE A 266 -1.06 -1.97 -0.46
C ILE A 266 -1.78 -1.90 0.89
N TYR A 267 -2.73 -0.98 1.03
CA TYR A 267 -3.61 -0.92 2.21
C TYR A 267 -5.03 -1.35 1.82
N ASP A 268 -5.40 -2.58 2.11
CA ASP A 268 -6.69 -3.16 1.74
C ASP A 268 -7.54 -3.46 3.00
N ASP A 269 -8.38 -2.54 3.50
CA ASP A 269 -8.65 -1.20 3.01
C ASP A 269 -8.60 -0.15 4.14
N LEU A 270 -8.36 1.10 3.78
CA LEU A 270 -8.32 2.19 4.74
C LEU A 270 -9.71 2.64 5.21
N SER A 271 -10.79 2.27 4.51
CA SER A 271 -12.16 2.52 4.99
C SER A 271 -12.41 1.76 6.30
N LYS A 272 -11.96 0.51 6.38
CA LYS A 272 -12.07 -0.30 7.60
C LYS A 272 -11.13 0.18 8.70
N GLN A 273 -9.92 0.64 8.35
CA GLN A 273 -9.06 1.32 9.33
C GLN A 273 -9.76 2.52 9.96
N ALA A 274 -10.43 3.35 9.16
CA ALA A 274 -11.17 4.50 9.67
C ALA A 274 -12.32 4.09 10.61
N VAL A 275 -13.04 3.01 10.29
CA VAL A 275 -14.10 2.45 11.15
C VAL A 275 -13.51 1.97 12.47
N ALA A 276 -12.41 1.21 12.44
CA ALA A 276 -11.72 0.75 13.64
C ALA A 276 -11.22 1.93 14.51
N TYR A 277 -10.68 2.97 13.86
CA TYR A 277 -10.24 4.19 14.57
C TYR A 277 -11.42 4.95 15.20
N ARG A 278 -12.57 5.02 14.51
CA ARG A 278 -13.79 5.59 15.06
C ARG A 278 -14.25 4.84 16.30
N GLU A 279 -14.26 3.52 16.25
CA GLU A 279 -14.61 2.66 17.39
C GLU A 279 -13.69 2.91 18.59
N VAL A 280 -12.37 2.83 18.41
CA VAL A 280 -11.38 3.11 19.44
C VAL A 280 -11.56 4.53 20.02
N SER A 281 -11.80 5.53 19.17
CA SER A 281 -11.96 6.92 19.59
C SER A 281 -13.21 7.13 20.42
N LEU A 282 -14.33 6.50 20.06
CA LEU A 282 -15.58 6.56 20.82
C LEU A 282 -15.44 5.86 22.17
N LEU A 283 -14.76 4.72 22.23
CA LEU A 283 -14.50 4.02 23.48
C LEU A 283 -13.59 4.85 24.42
N LEU A 284 -12.61 5.55 23.86
CA LEU A 284 -11.79 6.53 24.60
C LEU A 284 -12.52 7.86 24.89
N ARG A 285 -13.81 7.95 24.60
CA ARG A 285 -14.68 9.13 24.83
C ARG A 285 -14.20 10.40 24.13
N ARG A 286 -13.51 10.28 22.99
CA ARG A 286 -13.18 11.42 22.14
C ARG A 286 -14.47 11.97 21.51
N PRO A 287 -14.64 13.29 21.41
CA PRO A 287 -15.87 13.87 20.86
C PRO A 287 -16.03 13.48 19.38
N PRO A 288 -17.21 12.95 18.97
CA PRO A 288 -17.47 12.60 17.58
C PRO A 288 -17.73 13.83 16.72
N GLY A 289 -17.24 13.79 15.48
CA GLY A 289 -17.53 14.76 14.43
C GLY A 289 -18.48 14.20 13.36
N ARG A 290 -18.24 14.58 12.10
CA ARG A 290 -19.05 14.12 10.96
C ARG A 290 -19.03 12.58 10.87
N GLU A 291 -20.18 11.95 10.68
CA GLU A 291 -20.39 10.50 10.59
C GLU A 291 -19.81 9.74 11.81
N ALA A 292 -19.79 10.42 12.97
CA ALA A 292 -19.21 9.93 14.23
C ALA A 292 -17.69 9.67 14.18
N TYR A 293 -16.98 10.08 13.14
CA TYR A 293 -15.52 10.04 13.12
C TYR A 293 -14.92 11.11 14.04
N PRO A 294 -13.78 10.83 14.68
CA PRO A 294 -13.08 11.84 15.46
C PRO A 294 -12.53 12.94 14.54
N GLY A 295 -12.34 14.15 15.10
CA GLY A 295 -11.91 15.31 14.33
C GLY A 295 -10.54 15.17 13.64
N ASP A 296 -9.71 14.25 14.09
CA ASP A 296 -8.37 13.97 13.58
C ASP A 296 -8.30 12.80 12.57
N VAL A 297 -9.45 12.32 12.05
CA VAL A 297 -9.46 11.21 11.08
C VAL A 297 -8.74 11.57 9.77
N PHE A 298 -8.75 12.84 9.36
CA PHE A 298 -7.92 13.30 8.25
C PHE A 298 -6.43 13.09 8.56
N TYR A 299 -5.99 13.47 9.75
CA TYR A 299 -4.61 13.32 10.19
C TYR A 299 -4.21 11.84 10.34
N LEU A 300 -5.13 10.94 10.67
CA LEU A 300 -4.91 9.50 10.65
C LEU A 300 -4.33 9.03 9.30
N HIS A 301 -5.03 9.34 8.21
CA HIS A 301 -4.64 8.92 6.88
C HIS A 301 -3.48 9.75 6.31
N SER A 302 -3.42 11.05 6.59
CA SER A 302 -2.36 11.91 6.07
C SER A 302 -1.00 11.55 6.67
N ARG A 303 -0.89 11.33 7.99
CA ARG A 303 0.38 10.93 8.61
C ARG A 303 0.84 9.53 8.19
N LEU A 304 -0.09 8.64 7.82
CA LEU A 304 0.23 7.33 7.26
C LEU A 304 0.74 7.44 5.81
N LEU A 305 -0.03 8.10 4.95
CA LEU A 305 0.23 8.15 3.51
C LEU A 305 1.41 9.06 3.14
N GLU A 306 1.67 10.12 3.91
CA GLU A 306 2.86 10.97 3.71
C GLU A 306 4.19 10.23 3.93
N ARG A 307 4.18 9.10 4.61
CA ARG A 307 5.36 8.22 4.77
C ARG A 307 5.79 7.56 3.46
N ALA A 308 4.89 7.44 2.48
CA ALA A 308 5.23 7.00 1.12
C ALA A 308 5.91 8.16 0.37
N ALA A 309 7.15 7.92 -0.07
CA ALA A 309 7.97 8.92 -0.74
C ALA A 309 9.12 8.28 -1.53
N LYS A 310 9.68 9.04 -2.48
CA LYS A 310 10.99 8.80 -3.08
C LYS A 310 12.02 9.56 -2.25
N VAL A 311 12.96 8.82 -1.65
CA VAL A 311 14.05 9.40 -0.85
C VAL A 311 15.16 9.89 -1.77
N ILE A 312 15.79 11.00 -1.39
CA ILE A 312 16.92 11.58 -2.11
C ILE A 312 18.03 10.54 -2.34
N SER A 313 18.64 10.55 -3.53
CA SER A 313 19.66 9.57 -3.93
C SER A 313 21.03 9.79 -3.26
N LYS A 314 21.23 10.95 -2.62
CA LYS A 314 22.47 11.29 -1.92
C LYS A 314 22.51 10.67 -0.53
N ASP A 315 23.37 9.68 -0.30
CA ASP A 315 23.49 8.96 0.98
C ASP A 315 23.74 9.89 2.17
N ASP A 316 24.62 10.89 2.02
CA ASP A 316 24.96 11.82 3.10
C ASP A 316 23.76 12.64 3.57
N VAL A 317 22.86 12.99 2.66
CA VAL A 317 21.62 13.70 2.98
C VAL A 317 20.61 12.73 3.58
N ALA A 318 20.46 11.53 3.00
CA ALA A 318 19.52 10.52 3.46
C ALA A 318 19.81 10.06 4.91
N LYS A 319 21.09 9.93 5.29
CA LYS A 319 21.52 9.60 6.65
C LYS A 319 21.14 10.63 7.71
N ASN A 320 20.83 11.85 7.31
CA ASN A 320 20.38 12.93 8.19
C ASN A 320 18.85 13.13 8.19
N MET A 321 18.11 12.17 7.61
CA MET A 321 16.65 12.24 7.55
C MET A 321 16.05 12.31 8.96
N ASN A 322 14.99 13.08 9.12
CA ASN A 322 14.30 13.24 10.39
C ASN A 322 13.73 11.91 10.89
N ASP A 323 13.68 11.75 12.20
CA ASP A 323 13.10 10.62 12.92
C ASP A 323 13.62 9.24 12.45
N LEU A 324 14.89 9.15 12.02
CA LEU A 324 15.50 7.84 11.71
C LEU A 324 15.64 7.00 13.00
N PRO A 325 15.11 5.77 13.00
CA PRO A 325 15.30 4.87 14.12
C PRO A 325 16.78 4.53 14.32
N ASP A 326 17.26 4.58 15.57
CA ASP A 326 18.66 4.28 15.89
C ASP A 326 19.05 2.86 15.44
N SER A 327 18.12 1.94 15.47
CA SER A 327 18.29 0.54 15.07
C SER A 327 18.79 0.38 13.62
N ILE A 328 18.41 1.28 12.69
CA ILE A 328 18.75 1.18 11.27
C ILE A 328 19.68 2.28 10.76
N LYS A 329 20.09 3.25 11.59
CA LYS A 329 20.95 4.38 11.15
C LYS A 329 22.18 3.95 10.35
N HIS A 330 22.80 2.83 10.73
CA HIS A 330 23.99 2.29 10.07
C HIS A 330 23.70 1.64 8.70
N LEU A 331 22.43 1.35 8.38
CA LEU A 331 21.99 0.72 7.13
C LEU A 331 21.44 1.73 6.11
N VAL A 332 21.24 2.99 6.51
CA VAL A 332 20.57 4.00 5.69
C VAL A 332 21.35 4.29 4.41
N LYS A 333 20.63 4.23 3.28
CA LYS A 333 21.10 4.58 1.95
C LYS A 333 20.06 5.43 1.24
N GLY A 334 20.53 6.33 0.37
CA GLY A 334 19.66 7.14 -0.48
C GLY A 334 19.03 6.35 -1.64
N GLY A 335 18.11 6.99 -2.34
CA GLY A 335 17.51 6.47 -3.57
C GLY A 335 16.40 5.45 -3.39
N GLY A 336 16.07 5.05 -2.17
CA GLY A 336 14.94 4.16 -1.91
C GLY A 336 13.59 4.83 -2.13
N SER A 337 12.54 4.03 -2.26
CA SER A 337 11.17 4.52 -2.45
C SER A 337 10.14 3.65 -1.74
N LEU A 338 9.07 4.27 -1.27
CA LEU A 338 7.88 3.58 -0.80
C LEU A 338 6.70 4.12 -1.59
N THR A 339 6.11 3.28 -2.44
CA THR A 339 4.92 3.57 -3.24
C THR A 339 3.71 3.04 -2.50
N ALA A 340 2.66 3.83 -2.34
CA ALA A 340 1.45 3.42 -1.65
C ALA A 340 0.25 3.33 -2.59
N LEU A 341 -0.46 2.21 -2.54
CA LEU A 341 -1.75 1.99 -3.17
C LEU A 341 -2.81 1.76 -2.08
N PRO A 342 -3.33 2.84 -1.47
CA PRO A 342 -4.46 2.72 -0.56
C PRO A 342 -5.72 2.34 -1.32
N ILE A 343 -6.55 1.49 -0.70
CA ILE A 343 -7.87 1.12 -1.21
C ILE A 343 -8.93 1.77 -0.34
N ILE A 344 -9.92 2.39 -0.99
CA ILE A 344 -11.12 2.95 -0.35
C ILE A 344 -12.34 2.31 -0.98
N GLU A 345 -13.28 1.91 -0.14
CA GLU A 345 -14.58 1.41 -0.55
C GLU A 345 -15.62 2.55 -0.56
N THR A 346 -16.32 2.69 -1.68
CA THR A 346 -17.48 3.59 -1.80
C THR A 346 -18.78 2.81 -1.69
N GLN A 347 -19.87 3.54 -1.48
CA GLN A 347 -21.23 3.03 -1.57
C GLN A 347 -21.95 3.75 -2.71
N ALA A 348 -22.49 3.00 -3.66
CA ALA A 348 -23.18 3.53 -4.85
C ALA A 348 -22.36 4.58 -5.64
N GLY A 349 -21.04 4.43 -5.68
CA GLY A 349 -20.14 5.34 -6.38
C GLY A 349 -19.97 6.72 -5.73
N ASP A 350 -20.43 6.92 -4.48
CA ASP A 350 -20.34 8.21 -3.81
C ASP A 350 -18.92 8.54 -3.35
N VAL A 351 -18.23 9.34 -4.15
CA VAL A 351 -16.88 9.86 -3.84
C VAL A 351 -16.92 11.11 -2.97
N SER A 352 -18.10 11.68 -2.70
CA SER A 352 -18.30 12.87 -1.87
C SER A 352 -18.46 12.56 -0.38
N ALA A 353 -18.53 11.28 -0.02
CA ALA A 353 -18.53 10.81 1.37
C ALA A 353 -17.27 11.26 2.11
N TYR A 354 -17.30 11.24 3.44
CA TYR A 354 -16.26 11.88 4.26
C TYR A 354 -14.88 11.24 4.09
N ILE A 355 -14.75 9.94 4.21
CA ILE A 355 -13.46 9.24 4.09
C ILE A 355 -12.91 9.27 2.65
N PRO A 356 -13.69 8.96 1.59
CA PRO A 356 -13.25 9.12 0.21
C PRO A 356 -12.68 10.50 -0.09
N THR A 357 -13.39 11.56 0.25
CA THR A 357 -12.96 12.96 0.02
C THR A 357 -11.62 13.25 0.69
N ASN A 358 -11.44 12.82 1.94
CA ASN A 358 -10.19 13.01 2.67
C ASN A 358 -9.02 12.32 1.96
N VAL A 359 -9.18 11.05 1.58
CA VAL A 359 -8.07 10.28 0.99
C VAL A 359 -7.74 10.74 -0.43
N ILE A 360 -8.74 11.12 -1.24
CA ILE A 360 -8.53 11.75 -2.56
C ILE A 360 -7.66 13.01 -2.43
N SER A 361 -7.87 13.82 -1.39
CA SER A 361 -7.08 15.05 -1.18
C SER A 361 -5.63 14.79 -0.74
N ILE A 362 -5.39 13.69 -0.03
CA ILE A 362 -4.06 13.31 0.47
C ILE A 362 -3.20 12.66 -0.63
N THR A 363 -3.82 11.93 -1.54
CA THR A 363 -3.13 11.13 -2.56
C THR A 363 -2.73 11.93 -3.79
N ASP A 364 -1.79 11.40 -4.57
CA ASP A 364 -1.26 12.01 -5.80
C ASP A 364 -2.08 11.63 -7.04
N GLY A 365 -3.28 11.14 -6.83
CA GLY A 365 -4.23 10.74 -7.85
C GLY A 365 -5.10 9.58 -7.40
N GLN A 366 -6.02 9.16 -8.27
CA GLN A 366 -6.94 8.05 -8.01
C GLN A 366 -7.25 7.25 -9.27
N ILE A 367 -7.40 5.94 -9.08
CA ILE A 367 -7.95 4.97 -10.02
C ILE A 367 -9.37 4.67 -9.56
N PHE A 368 -10.35 5.19 -10.28
CA PHE A 368 -11.76 5.00 -9.94
C PHE A 368 -12.36 3.81 -10.70
N LEU A 369 -12.91 2.86 -9.95
CA LEU A 369 -13.58 1.68 -10.49
C LEU A 369 -15.10 1.83 -10.40
N GLU A 370 -15.75 1.70 -11.54
CA GLU A 370 -17.19 1.93 -11.69
C GLU A 370 -17.97 0.62 -11.83
N SER A 371 -19.00 0.43 -11.01
CA SER A 371 -19.82 -0.79 -11.02
C SER A 371 -20.54 -1.02 -12.36
N ASN A 372 -20.97 0.06 -13.04
CA ASN A 372 -21.62 -0.05 -14.34
C ASN A 372 -20.70 -0.63 -15.41
N LEU A 373 -19.42 -0.22 -15.43
CA LEU A 373 -18.42 -0.76 -16.34
C LEU A 373 -18.11 -2.21 -16.03
N PHE A 374 -17.99 -2.55 -14.74
CA PHE A 374 -17.76 -3.92 -14.30
C PHE A 374 -18.87 -4.87 -14.75
N ASN A 375 -20.13 -4.46 -14.57
CA ASN A 375 -21.31 -5.22 -14.97
C ASN A 375 -21.47 -5.30 -16.49
N ALA A 376 -21.00 -4.29 -17.25
CA ALA A 376 -20.93 -4.30 -18.71
C ALA A 376 -19.80 -5.20 -19.26
N GLY A 377 -19.02 -5.86 -18.38
CA GLY A 377 -17.92 -6.73 -18.81
C GLY A 377 -16.63 -6.02 -19.18
N ILE A 378 -16.52 -4.72 -18.88
CA ILE A 378 -15.28 -3.95 -19.06
C ILE A 378 -14.43 -4.15 -17.80
N ARG A 379 -13.38 -4.94 -17.92
CA ARG A 379 -12.50 -5.28 -16.79
C ARG A 379 -11.03 -5.13 -17.20
N PRO A 380 -10.24 -4.35 -16.44
CA PRO A 380 -10.61 -3.59 -15.23
C PRO A 380 -11.63 -2.47 -15.51
N ALA A 381 -12.54 -2.25 -14.55
CA ALA A 381 -13.67 -1.33 -14.69
C ALA A 381 -13.29 0.14 -14.42
N ILE A 382 -12.19 0.59 -15.01
CA ILE A 382 -11.60 1.91 -14.77
C ILE A 382 -12.40 2.99 -15.50
N ASN A 383 -12.91 3.95 -14.77
CA ASN A 383 -13.46 5.17 -15.35
C ASN A 383 -12.33 6.17 -15.64
N VAL A 384 -11.97 6.29 -16.90
CA VAL A 384 -10.85 7.13 -17.38
C VAL A 384 -11.10 8.62 -17.16
N GLY A 385 -12.36 9.05 -17.19
CA GLY A 385 -12.75 10.45 -17.05
C GLY A 385 -12.43 11.06 -15.67
N ILE A 386 -12.66 10.28 -14.61
CA ILE A 386 -12.45 10.74 -13.23
C ILE A 386 -11.19 10.17 -12.58
N SER A 387 -10.51 9.24 -13.24
CA SER A 387 -9.22 8.73 -12.79
C SER A 387 -8.10 9.66 -13.20
N VAL A 388 -7.17 9.95 -12.29
CA VAL A 388 -6.09 10.92 -12.47
C VAL A 388 -4.81 10.42 -11.84
N SER A 389 -3.67 10.57 -12.52
CA SER A 389 -2.34 10.52 -11.93
C SER A 389 -1.72 11.92 -12.02
N ARG A 390 -1.36 12.51 -10.86
CA ARG A 390 -0.71 13.83 -10.83
C ARG A 390 0.75 13.79 -11.26
N VAL A 391 1.39 12.63 -11.22
CA VAL A 391 2.75 12.42 -11.75
C VAL A 391 2.70 12.26 -13.27
N GLY A 392 1.71 11.53 -13.76
CA GLY A 392 1.43 11.39 -15.18
C GLY A 392 2.60 10.82 -15.97
N GLY A 393 2.84 11.32 -17.17
CA GLY A 393 3.87 10.84 -18.08
C GLY A 393 5.32 10.91 -17.57
N ASN A 394 5.58 11.52 -16.40
CA ASN A 394 6.89 11.45 -15.75
C ASN A 394 7.15 10.05 -15.13
N ALA A 395 6.08 9.30 -14.86
CA ALA A 395 6.12 7.92 -14.38
C ALA A 395 5.96 6.90 -15.52
N GLN A 396 6.27 7.26 -16.75
CA GLN A 396 6.24 6.36 -17.91
C GLN A 396 7.62 6.30 -18.58
N ILE A 397 7.95 5.12 -19.12
CA ILE A 397 9.08 5.01 -20.04
C ILE A 397 8.76 5.79 -21.33
N LYS A 398 9.79 6.26 -22.02
CA LYS A 398 9.62 7.16 -23.19
C LYS A 398 8.77 6.55 -24.30
N SER A 399 8.90 5.25 -24.56
CA SER A 399 8.10 4.52 -25.56
C SER A 399 6.61 4.53 -25.19
N MET A 400 6.24 4.20 -23.96
CA MET A 400 4.86 4.24 -23.48
C MET A 400 4.30 5.66 -23.54
N LYS A 401 5.05 6.66 -23.09
CA LYS A 401 4.64 8.07 -23.11
C LYS A 401 4.29 8.55 -24.52
N LYS A 402 5.07 8.14 -25.54
CA LYS A 402 4.81 8.49 -26.93
C LYS A 402 3.56 7.79 -27.47
N VAL A 403 3.43 6.50 -27.19
CA VAL A 403 2.36 5.65 -27.74
C VAL A 403 1.01 5.93 -27.09
N ALA A 404 0.99 6.11 -25.77
CA ALA A 404 -0.24 6.30 -25.00
C ALA A 404 -0.66 7.77 -24.83
N GLY A 405 0.10 8.73 -25.37
CA GLY A 405 -0.08 10.16 -25.11
C GLY A 405 -1.48 10.70 -25.41
N THR A 406 -2.16 10.18 -26.42
CA THR A 406 -3.52 10.58 -26.79
C THR A 406 -4.60 9.64 -26.27
N LEU A 407 -4.24 8.44 -25.82
CA LEU A 407 -5.18 7.36 -25.49
C LEU A 407 -6.25 7.78 -24.48
N LYS A 408 -5.86 8.51 -23.45
CA LYS A 408 -6.80 8.99 -22.42
C LYS A 408 -7.83 9.94 -23.00
N LEU A 409 -7.40 10.87 -23.86
CA LEU A 409 -8.29 11.82 -24.54
C LEU A 409 -9.19 11.09 -25.54
N ASP A 410 -8.63 10.18 -26.33
CA ASP A 410 -9.38 9.36 -27.29
C ASP A 410 -10.48 8.55 -26.60
N GLN A 411 -10.19 7.98 -25.43
CA GLN A 411 -11.17 7.22 -24.65
C GLN A 411 -12.24 8.10 -24.00
N ALA A 412 -11.89 9.29 -23.54
CA ALA A 412 -12.86 10.25 -23.02
C ALA A 412 -13.83 10.71 -24.13
N LEU A 413 -13.30 11.05 -25.31
CA LEU A 413 -14.09 11.43 -26.48
C LEU A 413 -15.00 10.27 -26.96
N TYR A 414 -14.45 9.05 -26.98
CA TYR A 414 -15.26 7.85 -27.31
C TYR A 414 -16.45 7.70 -26.38
N ARG A 415 -16.28 7.86 -25.07
CA ARG A 415 -17.35 7.74 -24.08
C ARG A 415 -18.44 8.78 -24.28
N GLU A 416 -18.04 10.02 -24.56
CA GLU A 416 -18.97 11.10 -24.86
C GLU A 416 -19.78 10.81 -26.14
N MET A 417 -19.11 10.40 -27.21
CA MET A 417 -19.76 10.06 -28.48
C MET A 417 -20.62 8.80 -28.39
N GLU A 418 -20.20 7.78 -27.61
CA GLU A 418 -21.00 6.59 -27.36
C GLU A 418 -22.32 6.93 -26.66
N ALA A 419 -22.27 7.81 -25.64
CA ALA A 419 -23.46 8.28 -24.95
C ALA A 419 -24.40 9.02 -25.92
N PHE A 420 -23.85 9.89 -26.76
CA PHE A 420 -24.60 10.65 -27.76
C PHE A 420 -25.24 9.75 -28.83
N SER A 421 -24.52 8.75 -29.31
CA SER A 421 -25.00 7.82 -30.36
C SER A 421 -26.23 7.01 -29.93
N LYS A 422 -26.42 6.80 -28.63
CA LYS A 422 -27.60 6.09 -28.08
C LYS A 422 -28.91 6.87 -28.21
N PHE A 423 -28.84 8.20 -28.43
CA PHE A 423 -30.03 9.04 -28.60
C PHE A 423 -30.51 9.14 -30.03
N GLY A 424 -29.89 8.49 -31.01
CA GLY A 424 -30.35 8.32 -32.38
C GLY A 424 -30.14 9.55 -33.28
N GLY A 425 -29.21 9.48 -34.16
CA GLY A 425 -28.96 10.44 -35.24
C GLY A 425 -28.11 9.80 -36.34
N ASP A 426 -28.18 10.29 -37.57
CA ASP A 426 -27.22 9.90 -38.58
C ASP A 426 -25.84 10.41 -38.17
N LEU A 427 -24.95 9.46 -37.88
CA LEU A 427 -23.58 9.77 -37.52
C LEU A 427 -22.76 10.06 -38.79
N ASP A 428 -22.03 11.15 -38.80
CA ASP A 428 -21.07 11.45 -39.85
C ASP A 428 -19.88 10.47 -39.85
N ALA A 429 -19.13 10.42 -40.92
CA ALA A 429 -18.01 9.49 -41.09
C ALA A 429 -16.90 9.70 -40.05
N ALA A 430 -16.68 10.94 -39.61
CA ALA A 430 -15.67 11.27 -38.61
C ALA A 430 -16.04 10.71 -37.24
N THR A 431 -17.31 10.89 -36.82
CA THR A 431 -17.85 10.34 -35.58
C THR A 431 -17.83 8.80 -35.57
N LYS A 432 -18.18 8.16 -36.71
CA LYS A 432 -18.07 6.70 -36.86
C LYS A 432 -16.63 6.20 -36.62
N ASN A 433 -15.65 6.88 -37.23
CA ASN A 433 -14.24 6.52 -37.03
C ASN A 433 -13.79 6.64 -35.57
N VAL A 434 -14.24 7.68 -34.85
CA VAL A 434 -13.95 7.84 -33.42
C VAL A 434 -14.58 6.70 -32.60
N LEU A 435 -15.82 6.34 -32.90
CA LEU A 435 -16.53 5.24 -32.23
C LEU A 435 -15.87 3.89 -32.52
N ASP A 436 -15.50 3.60 -33.75
CA ASP A 436 -14.86 2.34 -34.14
C ASP A 436 -13.48 2.21 -33.49
N LYS A 437 -12.65 3.24 -33.60
CA LYS A 437 -11.32 3.26 -32.94
C LYS A 437 -11.45 3.14 -31.41
N GLY A 438 -12.36 3.90 -30.81
CA GLY A 438 -12.58 3.89 -29.36
C GLY A 438 -13.07 2.54 -28.85
N ALA A 439 -14.02 1.91 -29.55
CA ALA A 439 -14.51 0.58 -29.22
C ALA A 439 -13.40 -0.49 -29.27
N ARG A 440 -12.50 -0.43 -30.28
CA ARG A 440 -11.35 -1.35 -30.36
C ARG A 440 -10.36 -1.10 -29.23
N ASN A 441 -10.10 0.15 -28.88
CA ASN A 441 -9.23 0.49 -27.74
C ASN A 441 -9.82 -0.01 -26.42
N VAL A 442 -11.15 0.04 -26.23
CA VAL A 442 -11.80 -0.57 -25.05
C VAL A 442 -11.51 -2.07 -24.98
N GLU A 443 -11.63 -2.78 -26.11
CA GLU A 443 -11.35 -4.23 -26.15
C GLU A 443 -9.87 -4.55 -25.86
N ILE A 444 -8.92 -3.76 -26.42
CA ILE A 444 -7.49 -3.90 -26.10
C ILE A 444 -7.21 -3.70 -24.61
N LEU A 445 -7.87 -2.71 -24.00
CA LEU A 445 -7.62 -2.36 -22.60
C LEU A 445 -8.24 -3.36 -21.60
N LYS A 446 -9.13 -4.24 -22.06
CA LYS A 446 -9.60 -5.36 -21.24
C LYS A 446 -8.47 -6.34 -20.96
N GLN A 447 -8.44 -6.83 -19.74
CA GLN A 447 -7.40 -7.75 -19.26
C GLN A 447 -7.96 -8.72 -18.24
N GLY A 448 -7.52 -9.97 -18.31
CA GLY A 448 -7.86 -11.00 -17.33
C GLY A 448 -7.28 -10.69 -15.95
N GLN A 449 -7.88 -11.25 -14.94
CA GLN A 449 -7.39 -11.17 -13.57
C GLN A 449 -6.18 -12.11 -13.42
N TYR A 450 -5.15 -11.65 -12.73
CA TYR A 450 -3.87 -12.36 -12.52
C TYR A 450 -3.07 -12.63 -13.81
N GLU A 451 -3.29 -11.81 -14.82
CA GLU A 451 -2.59 -11.83 -16.10
C GLU A 451 -1.89 -10.49 -16.37
N PRO A 452 -0.96 -10.03 -15.51
CA PRO A 452 -0.24 -8.80 -15.77
C PRO A 452 0.62 -8.94 -17.03
N MET A 453 0.70 -7.87 -17.82
CA MET A 453 1.44 -7.82 -19.08
C MET A 453 2.68 -6.95 -18.95
N SER A 454 3.81 -7.41 -19.46
CA SER A 454 5.05 -6.63 -19.47
C SER A 454 4.93 -5.36 -20.33
N VAL A 455 5.65 -4.31 -19.96
CA VAL A 455 5.50 -2.98 -20.56
C VAL A 455 5.79 -2.94 -22.05
N GLU A 456 6.76 -3.72 -22.54
CA GLU A 456 7.11 -3.81 -23.95
C GLU A 456 5.97 -4.39 -24.79
N LYS A 457 5.26 -5.39 -24.27
CA LYS A 457 4.06 -5.94 -24.92
C LYS A 457 2.90 -4.95 -24.92
N GLN A 458 2.72 -4.24 -23.80
CA GLN A 458 1.72 -3.18 -23.70
C GLN A 458 1.97 -2.09 -24.76
N VAL A 459 3.23 -1.63 -24.90
CA VAL A 459 3.60 -0.62 -25.92
C VAL A 459 3.25 -1.10 -27.32
N ALA A 460 3.53 -2.37 -27.66
CA ALA A 460 3.26 -2.93 -28.98
C ALA A 460 1.76 -2.92 -29.32
N ILE A 461 0.92 -3.42 -28.42
CA ILE A 461 -0.53 -3.52 -28.71
C ILE A 461 -1.23 -2.16 -28.62
N ILE A 462 -0.86 -1.30 -27.67
CA ILE A 462 -1.42 0.04 -27.53
C ILE A 462 -1.05 0.90 -28.75
N TYR A 463 0.15 0.72 -29.33
CA TYR A 463 0.53 1.39 -30.57
C TYR A 463 -0.47 1.09 -31.70
N LEU A 464 -0.83 -0.18 -31.92
CA LEU A 464 -1.79 -0.55 -32.95
C LEU A 464 -3.18 0.08 -32.71
N GLY A 465 -3.62 0.10 -31.45
CA GLY A 465 -4.89 0.72 -31.07
C GLY A 465 -4.93 2.22 -31.27
N THR A 466 -3.91 2.94 -30.78
CA THR A 466 -3.85 4.41 -30.88
C THR A 466 -3.69 4.88 -32.32
N GLN A 467 -3.03 4.10 -33.19
CA GLN A 467 -2.94 4.37 -34.63
C GLN A 467 -4.19 3.95 -35.43
N GLY A 468 -5.19 3.35 -34.76
CA GLY A 468 -6.43 2.88 -35.42
C GLY A 468 -6.23 1.71 -36.38
N LEU A 469 -5.12 1.00 -36.28
CA LEU A 469 -4.72 -0.05 -37.23
C LEU A 469 -5.57 -1.32 -37.13
N ILE A 470 -6.28 -1.52 -36.03
CA ILE A 470 -7.10 -2.72 -35.78
C ILE A 470 -8.61 -2.50 -35.97
N SER A 471 -9.01 -1.42 -36.62
CA SER A 471 -10.42 -1.09 -36.82
C SER A 471 -11.18 -2.19 -37.60
N ASP A 472 -10.49 -2.90 -38.49
CA ASP A 472 -11.05 -4.01 -39.28
C ASP A 472 -11.27 -5.32 -38.48
N VAL A 473 -10.64 -5.47 -37.30
CA VAL A 473 -10.81 -6.67 -36.49
C VAL A 473 -12.13 -6.58 -35.73
N PRO A 474 -13.03 -7.59 -35.84
CA PRO A 474 -14.27 -7.61 -35.09
C PRO A 474 -14.02 -7.54 -33.57
N GLY A 475 -14.79 -6.73 -32.82
CA GLY A 475 -14.57 -6.51 -31.38
C GLY A 475 -14.43 -7.81 -30.56
N LYS A 476 -15.25 -8.82 -30.87
CA LYS A 476 -15.22 -10.13 -30.20
C LYS A 476 -13.93 -10.91 -30.43
N ARG A 477 -13.17 -10.59 -31.48
CA ARG A 477 -11.92 -11.29 -31.84
C ARG A 477 -10.66 -10.49 -31.51
N VAL A 478 -10.80 -9.29 -30.94
CA VAL A 478 -9.65 -8.44 -30.62
C VAL A 478 -8.70 -9.11 -29.62
N LYS A 479 -9.23 -9.81 -28.62
CA LYS A 479 -8.38 -10.54 -27.65
C LYS A 479 -7.59 -11.66 -28.32
N GLU A 480 -8.23 -12.46 -29.17
CA GLU A 480 -7.59 -13.53 -29.94
C GLU A 480 -6.49 -12.97 -30.86
N PHE A 481 -6.77 -11.85 -31.52
CA PHE A 481 -5.78 -11.14 -32.33
C PHE A 481 -4.61 -10.65 -31.47
N GLU A 482 -4.87 -10.04 -30.32
CA GLU A 482 -3.83 -9.56 -29.39
C GLU A 482 -2.88 -10.67 -28.99
N GLU A 483 -3.41 -11.82 -28.55
CA GLU A 483 -2.62 -12.97 -28.13
C GLU A 483 -1.74 -13.49 -29.29
N HIS A 484 -2.31 -13.63 -30.48
CA HIS A 484 -1.56 -14.07 -31.66
C HIS A 484 -0.49 -13.05 -32.10
N PHE A 485 -0.85 -11.77 -32.11
CA PHE A 485 0.09 -10.70 -32.47
C PHE A 485 1.27 -10.64 -31.49
N LEU A 486 1.04 -10.71 -30.19
CA LEU A 486 2.10 -10.67 -29.18
C LEU A 486 3.01 -11.91 -29.25
N MET A 487 2.44 -13.09 -29.54
CA MET A 487 3.20 -14.31 -29.77
C MET A 487 4.13 -14.17 -31.01
N GLU A 488 3.61 -13.61 -32.09
CA GLU A 488 4.41 -13.35 -33.31
C GLU A 488 5.50 -12.29 -33.05
N MET A 489 5.22 -11.28 -32.23
CA MET A 489 6.21 -10.29 -31.80
C MET A 489 7.36 -10.93 -31.03
N GLU A 490 7.06 -11.83 -30.10
CA GLU A 490 8.08 -12.55 -29.32
C GLU A 490 8.96 -13.44 -30.21
N ASN A 491 8.35 -14.10 -31.18
CA ASN A 491 9.08 -15.03 -32.06
C ASN A 491 9.88 -14.32 -33.17
N LYS A 492 9.35 -13.27 -33.76
CA LYS A 492 9.94 -12.63 -34.96
C LYS A 492 10.67 -11.33 -34.67
N MET A 493 10.28 -10.61 -33.60
CA MET A 493 10.79 -9.26 -33.30
C MET A 493 11.20 -9.06 -31.82
N PRO A 494 11.89 -10.00 -31.17
CA PRO A 494 12.27 -9.87 -29.78
C PRO A 494 13.18 -8.63 -29.54
N ASP A 495 14.00 -8.27 -30.53
CA ASP A 495 14.85 -7.08 -30.44
C ASP A 495 14.04 -5.77 -30.41
N LEU A 496 12.87 -5.72 -31.08
CA LEU A 496 12.01 -4.56 -31.04
C LEU A 496 11.32 -4.44 -29.67
N LEU A 497 10.88 -5.54 -29.08
CA LEU A 497 10.35 -5.55 -27.72
C LEU A 497 11.41 -5.08 -26.72
N ALA A 498 12.67 -5.52 -26.87
CA ALA A 498 13.77 -5.05 -26.02
C ALA A 498 14.01 -3.53 -26.17
N GLU A 499 13.91 -2.97 -27.38
CA GLU A 499 13.98 -1.52 -27.60
C GLU A 499 12.80 -0.78 -26.96
N PHE A 500 11.58 -1.30 -27.03
CA PHE A 500 10.42 -0.72 -26.36
C PHE A 500 10.64 -0.66 -24.84
N LYS A 501 11.19 -1.73 -24.25
CA LYS A 501 11.50 -1.78 -22.83
C LYS A 501 12.53 -0.72 -22.41
N LYS A 502 13.51 -0.42 -23.28
CA LYS A 502 14.49 0.66 -23.08
C LYS A 502 13.90 2.06 -23.29
N GLY A 503 12.67 2.17 -23.80
CA GLY A 503 12.01 3.43 -24.09
C GLY A 503 12.20 3.94 -25.51
N ASN A 504 12.75 3.15 -26.45
CA ASN A 504 12.98 3.51 -27.83
C ASN A 504 11.83 3.07 -28.75
N LEU A 505 11.58 3.84 -29.80
CA LEU A 505 10.61 3.52 -30.84
C LEU A 505 11.28 3.71 -32.22
N PRO A 506 12.06 2.72 -32.70
CA PRO A 506 12.76 2.81 -33.99
C PRO A 506 11.77 2.73 -35.16
N GLU A 507 11.71 3.77 -35.98
CA GLU A 507 10.69 3.94 -37.05
C GLU A 507 10.72 2.81 -38.09
N ASP A 508 11.92 2.36 -38.47
CA ASP A 508 12.07 1.28 -39.46
C ASP A 508 11.46 -0.03 -38.97
N LYS A 509 11.70 -0.37 -37.70
CA LYS A 509 11.17 -1.59 -37.10
C LYS A 509 9.67 -1.46 -36.81
N LEU A 510 9.17 -0.24 -36.52
CA LEU A 510 7.73 0.00 -36.35
C LEU A 510 6.96 -0.28 -37.65
N LYS A 511 7.50 0.09 -38.82
CA LYS A 511 6.88 -0.25 -40.12
C LYS A 511 6.76 -1.75 -40.30
N ALA A 512 7.83 -2.49 -40.03
CA ALA A 512 7.83 -3.94 -40.12
C ALA A 512 6.81 -4.60 -39.16
N MET A 513 6.67 -4.07 -37.94
CA MET A 513 5.66 -4.49 -36.98
C MET A 513 4.24 -4.25 -37.51
N VAL A 514 3.97 -3.06 -38.09
CA VAL A 514 2.68 -2.72 -38.67
C VAL A 514 2.34 -3.62 -39.86
N ASP A 515 3.30 -3.89 -40.73
CA ASP A 515 3.11 -4.80 -41.87
C ASP A 515 2.81 -6.24 -41.41
N MET A 516 3.49 -6.71 -40.39
CA MET A 516 3.19 -8.01 -39.75
C MET A 516 1.78 -8.01 -39.17
N ALA A 517 1.38 -6.99 -38.43
CA ALA A 517 0.04 -6.87 -37.87
C ALA A 517 -1.04 -6.87 -38.95
N LYS A 518 -0.85 -6.13 -40.07
CA LYS A 518 -1.77 -6.12 -41.20
C LYS A 518 -1.91 -7.50 -41.86
N GLY A 519 -0.80 -8.23 -42.01
CA GLY A 519 -0.81 -9.60 -42.51
C GLY A 519 -1.63 -10.55 -41.61
N LEU A 520 -1.51 -10.41 -40.29
CA LEU A 520 -2.30 -11.19 -39.35
C LEU A 520 -3.79 -10.81 -39.37
N MET A 521 -4.12 -9.52 -39.43
CA MET A 521 -5.51 -9.04 -39.45
C MET A 521 -6.35 -9.63 -40.59
N ALA A 522 -5.72 -9.99 -41.72
CA ALA A 522 -6.41 -10.65 -42.82
C ALA A 522 -7.08 -11.97 -42.45
N GLN A 523 -6.60 -12.64 -41.36
CA GLN A 523 -7.14 -13.89 -40.84
C GLN A 523 -8.34 -13.68 -39.89
N TYR A 524 -8.61 -12.43 -39.50
CA TYR A 524 -9.63 -12.07 -38.52
C TYR A 524 -10.80 -11.28 -39.11
N LYS A 525 -10.75 -11.02 -40.43
CA LYS A 525 -11.84 -10.33 -41.18
C LYS A 525 -13.09 -11.17 -41.35
#